data_97572cfe0b865b8884fd631dba6c255d
#
_entry.id   97572cfe0b865b8884fd631dba6c255d
#
_cell.length_a   1.000
_cell.length_b   1.000
_cell.length_c   1.000
_cell.angle_alpha   90.00
_cell.angle_beta   90.00
_cell.angle_gamma   90.00
#
_symmetry.space_group_name_H-M   'P 1'
#
loop_
_entity.id
_entity.type
_entity.pdbx_description
1 polymer ?
#
loop_
_entity_poly.entity_id
_entity_poly.type
_entity_poly.pdbx_seq_one_letter_code
_entity_poly.pdbx_strand_id
1 'polypeptide(L)'
;MEHMKHTSFIEPSLDAVDHYNRYEKDIKLMADAGLNAYRFSIEWARIEPEEGHFDSEAVDHYKAVIACCKKYGIEPFVTLHHFSSPKWLISKGGWEASTTPEDFAHYVRFIIGELGSELHYICTINEANMGIQVAAIAERYKRQMMAQMQAAQSGGNSADGSVQVGINLQKMMEGQKAAAAENLEVFGVEKVENFTSMRTREGDLLILKAHELAKKEIKALYPDIKVGLTLSLHDIQPQEDGMERAKKEWDEEFMHYLPYIKDDDFLGVQNYTRSLIGADGQLPNPDGAELTQMNYEFYPEALEHVLRKVAKDFHGDLYVTENGIATADDTRRVAFIDTALKGIVSCINDGLPVKSYFHWSLLDNFEWQKGYSMTFGLIAVDRSTQTRHPKESLSFLGHWNQ
;
A
#
# COMPACT_ATOMS: atom_id res chain seq x y z
N MET A 1 -1.74 7.33 -16.24
CA MET A 1 -0.74 6.23 -16.42
C MET A 1 -1.38 4.96 -17.00
N GLU A 2 -2.46 4.46 -16.46
CA GLU A 2 -3.11 3.21 -16.89
C GLU A 2 -3.63 3.22 -18.35
N HIS A 3 -3.91 4.39 -18.93
CA HIS A 3 -4.33 4.55 -20.32
C HIS A 3 -3.19 4.81 -21.32
N MET A 4 -1.93 4.79 -20.86
CA MET A 4 -0.78 4.99 -21.73
C MET A 4 -0.47 3.74 -22.55
N LYS A 5 0.07 3.91 -23.76
CA LYS A 5 0.42 2.78 -24.66
C LYS A 5 1.53 1.89 -24.09
N HIS A 6 2.43 2.49 -23.32
CA HIS A 6 3.57 1.80 -22.69
C HIS A 6 3.36 1.65 -21.19
N THR A 7 2.12 1.41 -20.77
CA THR A 7 1.77 1.19 -19.37
C THR A 7 2.19 -0.19 -18.87
N SER A 8 2.48 -0.28 -17.56
CA SER A 8 2.66 -1.56 -16.86
C SER A 8 1.35 -2.14 -16.31
N PHE A 9 0.25 -1.41 -16.40
CA PHE A 9 -1.08 -1.89 -15.99
C PHE A 9 -1.62 -2.87 -17.03
N ILE A 10 -2.16 -4.01 -16.59
CA ILE A 10 -2.72 -5.02 -17.50
C ILE A 10 -4.08 -4.59 -18.08
N GLU A 11 -4.78 -3.73 -17.39
CA GLU A 11 -6.05 -3.12 -17.77
C GLU A 11 -6.26 -1.79 -17.03
N PRO A 12 -7.09 -0.86 -17.55
CA PRO A 12 -7.41 0.38 -16.86
C PRO A 12 -8.49 0.17 -15.79
N SER A 13 -8.46 1.00 -14.75
CA SER A 13 -9.45 0.96 -13.66
C SER A 13 -10.86 1.36 -14.09
N LEU A 14 -10.98 2.28 -15.05
CA LEU A 14 -12.24 2.89 -15.50
C LEU A 14 -13.04 3.45 -14.29
N ASP A 15 -14.32 3.06 -14.16
CA ASP A 15 -15.18 3.37 -13.01
C ASP A 15 -14.89 2.49 -11.77
N ALA A 16 -13.90 1.63 -11.88
CA ALA A 16 -13.50 0.67 -10.85
C ALA A 16 -14.70 -0.11 -10.29
N VAL A 17 -14.90 -0.07 -8.99
CA VAL A 17 -16.08 -0.67 -8.32
C VAL A 17 -17.17 0.36 -8.04
N ASP A 18 -17.07 1.54 -8.65
CA ASP A 18 -18.04 2.63 -8.53
C ASP A 18 -18.39 3.01 -7.06
N HIS A 19 -17.40 2.85 -6.17
CA HIS A 19 -17.60 3.20 -4.75
C HIS A 19 -17.91 4.68 -4.58
N TYR A 20 -17.37 5.54 -5.42
CA TYR A 20 -17.61 6.98 -5.40
C TYR A 20 -19.11 7.32 -5.42
N ASN A 21 -19.90 6.64 -6.24
CA ASN A 21 -21.35 6.85 -6.32
C ASN A 21 -22.15 5.93 -5.40
N ARG A 22 -21.53 4.84 -4.87
CA ARG A 22 -22.20 3.78 -4.10
C ARG A 22 -21.76 3.70 -2.65
N TYR A 23 -20.99 4.66 -2.17
CA TYR A 23 -20.42 4.66 -0.81
C TYR A 23 -21.48 4.46 0.27
N GLU A 24 -22.68 5.02 0.14
CA GLU A 24 -23.75 4.86 1.14
C GLU A 24 -24.20 3.39 1.26
N LYS A 25 -24.33 2.70 0.14
CA LYS A 25 -24.66 1.27 0.12
C LYS A 25 -23.53 0.43 0.71
N ASP A 26 -22.29 0.74 0.33
CA ASP A 26 -21.12 -0.03 0.76
C ASP A 26 -20.85 0.17 2.27
N ILE A 27 -20.98 1.40 2.79
CA ILE A 27 -20.88 1.70 4.22
C ILE A 27 -22.00 1.03 5.00
N LYS A 28 -23.24 1.04 4.46
CA LYS A 28 -24.36 0.33 5.11
C LYS A 28 -24.11 -1.18 5.21
N LEU A 29 -23.52 -1.81 4.17
CA LEU A 29 -23.18 -3.23 4.21
C LEU A 29 -22.15 -3.55 5.30
N MET A 30 -21.17 -2.67 5.53
CA MET A 30 -20.23 -2.81 6.66
C MET A 30 -20.94 -2.75 8.01
N ALA A 31 -21.79 -1.75 8.20
CA ALA A 31 -22.54 -1.58 9.45
C ALA A 31 -23.48 -2.75 9.71
N ASP A 32 -24.22 -3.19 8.68
CA ASP A 32 -25.13 -4.35 8.78
C ASP A 32 -24.39 -5.64 9.14
N ALA A 33 -23.12 -5.76 8.73
CA ALA A 33 -22.25 -6.89 9.06
C ALA A 33 -21.63 -6.80 10.46
N GLY A 34 -21.75 -5.66 11.17
CA GLY A 34 -21.19 -5.47 12.50
C GLY A 34 -19.77 -4.86 12.53
N LEU A 35 -19.24 -4.38 11.40
CA LEU A 35 -18.00 -3.61 11.37
C LEU A 35 -18.24 -2.23 11.97
N ASN A 36 -17.21 -1.66 12.64
CA ASN A 36 -17.32 -0.42 13.38
C ASN A 36 -16.32 0.68 12.96
N ALA A 37 -15.43 0.38 12.01
CA ALA A 37 -14.50 1.34 11.47
C ALA A 37 -14.27 1.10 9.97
N TYR A 38 -13.98 2.16 9.23
CA TYR A 38 -13.70 2.12 7.81
C TYR A 38 -12.47 2.96 7.48
N ARG A 39 -11.41 2.30 6.99
CA ARG A 39 -10.23 2.98 6.47
C ARG A 39 -10.39 3.22 4.97
N PHE A 40 -10.27 4.47 4.55
CA PHE A 40 -10.30 4.87 3.15
C PHE A 40 -9.36 6.05 2.89
N SER A 41 -8.99 6.26 1.63
CA SER A 41 -8.15 7.39 1.24
C SER A 41 -8.95 8.54 0.63
N ILE A 42 -8.45 9.75 0.84
CA ILE A 42 -8.86 10.94 0.08
C ILE A 42 -7.91 11.06 -1.11
N GLU A 43 -8.48 11.13 -2.31
CA GLU A 43 -7.69 11.22 -3.54
C GLU A 43 -7.19 12.64 -3.77
N TRP A 44 -5.89 12.87 -3.52
CA TRP A 44 -5.25 14.17 -3.68
C TRP A 44 -5.44 14.74 -5.09
N ALA A 45 -5.28 13.90 -6.13
CA ALA A 45 -5.46 14.33 -7.52
C ALA A 45 -6.89 14.80 -7.83
N ARG A 46 -7.88 14.37 -7.05
CA ARG A 46 -9.27 14.82 -7.17
C ARG A 46 -9.51 16.12 -6.41
N ILE A 47 -8.92 16.25 -5.23
CA ILE A 47 -9.02 17.45 -4.40
C ILE A 47 -8.28 18.63 -5.03
N GLU A 48 -7.10 18.38 -5.59
CA GLU A 48 -6.22 19.42 -6.18
C GLU A 48 -5.78 19.00 -7.59
N PRO A 49 -6.71 19.05 -8.58
CA PRO A 49 -6.44 18.63 -9.96
C PRO A 49 -5.38 19.49 -10.65
N GLU A 50 -5.27 20.77 -10.27
CA GLU A 50 -4.25 21.72 -10.69
C GLU A 50 -3.60 22.33 -9.45
N GLU A 51 -2.30 22.63 -9.51
CA GLU A 51 -1.54 23.19 -8.39
C GLU A 51 -2.20 24.43 -7.80
N GLY A 52 -2.54 24.39 -6.51
CA GLY A 52 -3.21 25.48 -5.80
C GLY A 52 -4.69 25.64 -6.12
N HIS A 53 -5.29 24.76 -6.92
CA HIS A 53 -6.70 24.81 -7.30
C HIS A 53 -7.46 23.66 -6.68
N PHE A 54 -8.26 23.93 -5.66
CA PHE A 54 -9.00 22.93 -4.90
C PHE A 54 -10.44 22.80 -5.40
N ASP A 55 -10.87 21.55 -5.65
CA ASP A 55 -12.20 21.21 -6.10
C ASP A 55 -13.16 21.08 -4.92
N SER A 56 -14.09 22.02 -4.78
CA SER A 56 -15.08 22.01 -3.70
C SER A 56 -16.10 20.88 -3.82
N GLU A 57 -16.43 20.41 -5.02
CA GLU A 57 -17.37 19.29 -5.21
C GLU A 57 -16.72 17.99 -4.71
N ALA A 58 -15.42 17.80 -4.97
CA ALA A 58 -14.67 16.66 -4.44
C ALA A 58 -14.58 16.71 -2.90
N VAL A 59 -14.37 17.90 -2.31
CA VAL A 59 -14.38 18.09 -0.85
C VAL A 59 -15.75 17.72 -0.27
N ASP A 60 -16.83 18.24 -0.85
CA ASP A 60 -18.20 17.97 -0.38
C ASP A 60 -18.56 16.48 -0.49
N HIS A 61 -18.06 15.79 -1.52
CA HIS A 61 -18.19 14.34 -1.62
C HIS A 61 -17.56 13.62 -0.40
N TYR A 62 -16.33 13.95 -0.01
CA TYR A 62 -15.69 13.32 1.16
C TYR A 62 -16.36 13.72 2.48
N LYS A 63 -16.88 14.94 2.60
CA LYS A 63 -17.76 15.31 3.73
C LYS A 63 -18.98 14.39 3.82
N ALA A 64 -19.61 14.08 2.68
CA ALA A 64 -20.75 13.18 2.62
C ALA A 64 -20.38 11.73 2.98
N VAL A 65 -19.22 11.23 2.54
CA VAL A 65 -18.70 9.90 2.94
C VAL A 65 -18.48 9.82 4.44
N ILE A 66 -17.82 10.81 5.04
CA ILE A 66 -17.55 10.88 6.48
C ILE A 66 -18.87 10.95 7.27
N ALA A 67 -19.80 11.82 6.85
CA ALA A 67 -21.13 11.91 7.47
C ALA A 67 -21.90 10.59 7.37
N CYS A 68 -21.79 9.88 6.25
CA CYS A 68 -22.40 8.57 6.08
C CYS A 68 -21.80 7.52 7.04
N CYS A 69 -20.48 7.50 7.22
CA CYS A 69 -19.83 6.63 8.21
C CYS A 69 -20.44 6.88 9.61
N LYS A 70 -20.49 8.14 10.04
CA LYS A 70 -21.04 8.53 11.34
C LYS A 70 -22.53 8.18 11.49
N LYS A 71 -23.32 8.38 10.43
CA LYS A 71 -24.76 8.00 10.39
C LYS A 71 -24.96 6.52 10.73
N TYR A 72 -24.06 5.66 10.29
CA TYR A 72 -24.11 4.22 10.52
C TYR A 72 -23.25 3.74 11.70
N GLY A 73 -22.67 4.64 12.49
CA GLY A 73 -21.84 4.28 13.65
C GLY A 73 -20.47 3.69 13.27
N ILE A 74 -20.00 3.99 12.06
CA ILE A 74 -18.68 3.58 11.56
C ILE A 74 -17.68 4.71 11.81
N GLU A 75 -16.57 4.42 12.48
CA GLU A 75 -15.49 5.37 12.67
C GLU A 75 -14.69 5.56 11.35
N PRO A 76 -14.61 6.78 10.79
CA PRO A 76 -13.80 7.06 9.62
C PRO A 76 -12.32 7.12 9.99
N PHE A 77 -11.49 6.27 9.36
CA PHE A 77 -10.04 6.25 9.50
C PHE A 77 -9.42 6.69 8.16
N VAL A 78 -9.00 7.94 8.07
CA VAL A 78 -8.66 8.58 6.80
C VAL A 78 -7.18 8.44 6.47
N THR A 79 -6.87 8.09 5.21
CA THR A 79 -5.53 8.14 4.64
C THR A 79 -5.45 9.30 3.65
N LEU A 80 -4.46 10.20 3.80
CA LEU A 80 -4.36 11.41 2.97
C LEU A 80 -3.66 11.17 1.63
N HIS A 81 -2.78 10.17 1.56
CA HIS A 81 -2.14 9.74 0.31
C HIS A 81 -2.02 8.22 0.25
N HIS A 82 -2.57 7.62 -0.81
CA HIS A 82 -2.47 6.18 -1.07
C HIS A 82 -2.08 5.95 -2.53
N PHE A 83 -0.77 6.12 -2.83
CA PHE A 83 -0.05 5.85 -4.09
C PHE A 83 -0.36 6.79 -5.25
N SER A 84 -1.58 7.24 -5.44
CA SER A 84 -1.93 8.14 -6.54
C SER A 84 -1.64 9.60 -6.20
N SER A 85 -1.17 10.34 -7.19
CA SER A 85 -0.73 11.73 -7.05
C SER A 85 -1.26 12.60 -8.20
N PRO A 86 -1.44 13.91 -7.99
CA PRO A 86 -1.85 14.80 -9.05
C PRO A 86 -0.86 14.81 -10.24
N LYS A 87 -1.38 14.98 -11.44
CA LYS A 87 -0.54 15.05 -12.65
C LYS A 87 0.50 16.15 -12.56
N TRP A 88 0.13 17.33 -12.03
CA TRP A 88 1.03 18.47 -11.89
C TRP A 88 2.22 18.17 -10.97
N LEU A 89 2.02 17.38 -9.89
CA LEU A 89 3.10 16.94 -9.02
C LEU A 89 4.11 16.05 -9.76
N ILE A 90 3.60 15.11 -10.57
CA ILE A 90 4.45 14.27 -11.42
C ILE A 90 5.24 15.10 -12.41
N SER A 91 4.62 16.13 -13.00
CA SER A 91 5.28 17.06 -13.92
C SER A 91 6.37 17.92 -13.25
N LYS A 92 6.32 18.10 -11.93
CA LYS A 92 7.35 18.78 -11.11
C LYS A 92 8.49 17.86 -10.69
N GLY A 93 8.45 16.56 -11.01
CA GLY A 93 9.43 15.55 -10.61
C GLY A 93 8.93 14.55 -9.57
N GLY A 94 7.66 14.61 -9.19
CA GLY A 94 7.00 13.63 -8.34
C GLY A 94 7.63 13.53 -6.95
N TRP A 95 7.73 12.31 -6.43
CA TRP A 95 8.20 12.06 -5.06
C TRP A 95 9.73 12.08 -4.91
N GLU A 96 10.47 12.40 -5.97
CA GLU A 96 11.91 12.71 -5.94
C GLU A 96 12.18 14.23 -5.97
N ALA A 97 11.15 15.05 -6.10
CA ALA A 97 11.32 16.51 -6.12
C ALA A 97 11.39 17.09 -4.70
N SER A 98 12.35 17.97 -4.47
CA SER A 98 12.59 18.61 -3.16
C SER A 98 11.42 19.50 -2.68
N THR A 99 10.50 19.89 -3.56
CA THR A 99 9.32 20.69 -3.23
C THR A 99 8.12 19.86 -2.78
N THR A 100 8.11 18.56 -3.07
CA THR A 100 6.96 17.68 -2.78
C THR A 100 6.53 17.65 -1.31
N PRO A 101 7.44 17.69 -0.32
CA PRO A 101 7.03 17.77 1.08
C PRO A 101 6.17 18.99 1.41
N GLU A 102 6.53 20.15 0.88
CA GLU A 102 5.79 21.40 1.06
C GLU A 102 4.49 21.41 0.26
N ASP A 103 4.48 20.88 -0.96
CA ASP A 103 3.29 20.72 -1.78
C ASP A 103 2.26 19.81 -1.07
N PHE A 104 2.72 18.69 -0.52
CA PHE A 104 1.88 17.78 0.27
C PHE A 104 1.34 18.44 1.55
N ALA A 105 2.17 19.16 2.28
CA ALA A 105 1.75 19.88 3.49
C ALA A 105 0.70 20.94 3.19
N HIS A 106 0.80 21.64 2.04
CA HIS A 106 -0.20 22.60 1.58
C HIS A 106 -1.56 21.93 1.33
N TYR A 107 -1.57 20.82 0.58
CA TYR A 107 -2.78 20.01 0.40
C TYR A 107 -3.37 19.55 1.74
N VAL A 108 -2.53 19.01 2.64
CA VAL A 108 -2.95 18.52 3.95
C VAL A 108 -3.59 19.65 4.77
N ARG A 109 -2.96 20.81 4.82
CA ARG A 109 -3.51 21.98 5.52
C ARG A 109 -4.89 22.35 5.02
N PHE A 110 -5.08 22.36 3.68
CA PHE A 110 -6.36 22.66 3.08
C PHE A 110 -7.42 21.62 3.45
N ILE A 111 -7.16 20.34 3.17
CA ILE A 111 -8.18 19.29 3.35
C ILE A 111 -8.53 19.06 4.83
N ILE A 112 -7.56 19.23 5.73
CA ILE A 112 -7.80 19.12 7.16
C ILE A 112 -8.57 20.34 7.69
N GLY A 113 -8.38 21.53 7.11
CA GLY A 113 -9.22 22.69 7.39
C GLY A 113 -10.69 22.42 7.08
N GLU A 114 -10.98 21.65 6.03
CA GLU A 114 -12.34 21.32 5.58
C GLU A 114 -12.98 20.13 6.31
N LEU A 115 -12.19 19.12 6.69
CA LEU A 115 -12.71 17.82 7.19
C LEU A 115 -12.31 17.52 8.64
N GLY A 116 -11.29 18.20 9.19
CA GLY A 116 -10.64 17.78 10.43
C GLY A 116 -11.55 17.76 11.65
N SER A 117 -12.56 18.65 11.72
CA SER A 117 -13.54 18.67 12.83
C SER A 117 -14.34 17.36 12.98
N GLU A 118 -14.37 16.55 11.93
CA GLU A 118 -15.15 15.33 11.83
C GLU A 118 -14.28 14.04 11.98
N LEU A 119 -12.96 14.18 12.16
CA LEU A 119 -12.00 13.08 12.10
C LEU A 119 -11.26 12.93 13.46
N HIS A 120 -11.00 11.66 13.82
CA HIS A 120 -10.21 11.32 15.00
C HIS A 120 -8.87 10.68 14.64
N TYR A 121 -8.76 10.02 13.49
CA TYR A 121 -7.61 9.24 13.08
C TYR A 121 -7.20 9.55 11.64
N ILE A 122 -5.92 9.83 11.43
CA ILE A 122 -5.37 10.13 10.11
C ILE A 122 -4.05 9.40 9.90
N CYS A 123 -4.00 8.60 8.82
CA CYS A 123 -2.75 8.17 8.21
C CYS A 123 -2.32 9.24 7.19
N THR A 124 -1.14 9.77 7.33
CA THR A 124 -0.63 10.77 6.38
C THR A 124 -0.33 10.15 5.02
N ILE A 125 0.46 9.08 5.02
CA ILE A 125 0.97 8.41 3.82
C ILE A 125 0.84 6.90 4.00
N ASN A 126 0.28 6.23 2.98
CA ASN A 126 0.20 4.78 2.93
C ASN A 126 1.52 4.17 2.48
N GLU A 127 1.97 3.13 3.21
CA GLU A 127 3.18 2.35 2.89
C GLU A 127 4.37 3.25 2.50
N ALA A 128 4.78 4.11 3.42
CA ALA A 128 5.83 5.10 3.18
C ALA A 128 7.12 4.45 2.63
N ASN A 129 7.38 3.20 3.00
CA ASN A 129 8.54 2.40 2.58
C ASN A 129 8.40 1.71 1.21
N MET A 130 7.27 1.84 0.51
CA MET A 130 7.01 1.13 -0.75
C MET A 130 8.08 1.41 -1.81
N GLY A 131 8.50 2.66 -2.00
CA GLY A 131 9.48 3.01 -3.03
C GLY A 131 10.87 2.38 -2.80
N ILE A 132 11.30 2.22 -1.55
CA ILE A 132 12.54 1.52 -1.19
C ILE A 132 12.39 0.01 -1.41
N GLN A 133 11.24 -0.58 -1.08
CA GLN A 133 10.96 -1.99 -1.35
C GLN A 133 10.97 -2.29 -2.86
N VAL A 134 10.35 -1.43 -3.67
CA VAL A 134 10.39 -1.54 -5.14
C VAL A 134 11.82 -1.44 -5.66
N ALA A 135 12.63 -0.52 -5.13
CA ALA A 135 14.05 -0.41 -5.49
C ALA A 135 14.83 -1.70 -5.16
N ALA A 136 14.61 -2.28 -3.97
CA ALA A 136 15.26 -3.53 -3.57
C ALA A 136 14.85 -4.73 -4.44
N ILE A 137 13.57 -4.81 -4.84
CA ILE A 137 13.07 -5.83 -5.79
C ILE A 137 13.73 -5.66 -7.16
N ALA A 138 13.81 -4.44 -7.69
CA ALA A 138 14.41 -4.14 -8.98
C ALA A 138 15.91 -4.48 -9.00
N GLU A 139 16.65 -4.15 -7.95
CA GLU A 139 18.07 -4.50 -7.80
C GLU A 139 18.29 -6.02 -7.75
N ARG A 140 17.42 -6.76 -7.06
CA ARG A 140 17.46 -8.22 -7.03
C ARG A 140 17.23 -8.82 -8.41
N TYR A 141 16.20 -8.34 -9.12
CA TYR A 141 15.89 -8.80 -10.47
C TYR A 141 17.05 -8.52 -11.45
N LYS A 142 17.65 -7.33 -11.37
CA LYS A 142 18.83 -6.96 -12.17
C LYS A 142 20.03 -7.89 -11.91
N ARG A 143 20.30 -8.22 -10.64
CA ARG A 143 21.38 -9.17 -10.29
C ARG A 143 21.11 -10.56 -10.86
N GLN A 144 19.89 -11.08 -10.75
CA GLN A 144 19.51 -12.37 -11.33
C GLN A 144 19.66 -12.40 -12.84
N MET A 145 19.22 -11.35 -13.54
CA MET A 145 19.44 -11.19 -14.99
C MET A 145 20.91 -11.18 -15.36
N MET A 146 21.74 -10.41 -14.64
CA MET A 146 23.18 -10.36 -14.91
C MET A 146 23.86 -11.72 -14.69
N ALA A 147 23.49 -12.45 -13.63
CA ALA A 147 24.01 -13.79 -13.37
C ALA A 147 23.61 -14.78 -14.49
N GLN A 148 22.37 -14.72 -14.98
CA GLN A 148 21.90 -15.53 -16.11
C GLN A 148 22.63 -15.17 -17.41
N MET A 149 22.87 -13.88 -17.68
CA MET A 149 23.63 -13.42 -18.83
C MET A 149 25.09 -13.89 -18.78
N GLN A 150 25.74 -13.85 -17.63
CA GLN A 150 27.11 -14.36 -17.44
C GLN A 150 27.19 -15.87 -17.66
N ALA A 151 26.22 -16.61 -17.12
CA ALA A 151 26.12 -18.06 -17.35
C ALA A 151 25.89 -18.41 -18.83
N ALA A 152 25.10 -17.62 -19.56
CA ALA A 152 24.86 -17.79 -21.00
C ALA A 152 26.09 -17.43 -21.86
N GLN A 153 26.87 -16.42 -21.47
CA GLN A 153 28.12 -16.03 -22.17
C GLN A 153 29.21 -17.08 -22.07
N SER A 154 29.24 -17.91 -21.05
CA SER A 154 30.17 -19.03 -20.91
C SER A 154 29.85 -20.23 -21.83
N GLY A 155 28.72 -20.23 -22.54
CA GLY A 155 28.19 -21.34 -23.34
C GLY A 155 28.07 -21.15 -24.86
N GLY A 156 28.58 -20.05 -25.48
CA GLY A 156 28.67 -19.91 -26.95
C GLY A 156 27.89 -18.72 -27.53
N ASN A 157 28.49 -18.10 -28.58
CA ASN A 157 27.99 -16.94 -29.34
C ASN A 157 26.70 -17.25 -30.12
N SER A 158 25.63 -16.47 -29.93
CA SER A 158 24.54 -16.35 -30.88
C SER A 158 24.69 -15.05 -31.69
N ALA A 159 24.62 -15.16 -33.02
CA ALA A 159 24.96 -14.12 -34.00
C ALA A 159 23.84 -13.06 -34.24
N ASP A 160 22.74 -13.07 -33.50
CA ASP A 160 21.56 -12.22 -33.74
C ASP A 160 21.29 -11.16 -32.65
N GLY A 161 22.24 -10.97 -31.73
CA GLY A 161 22.05 -10.02 -30.60
C GLY A 161 21.07 -10.48 -29.54
N SER A 162 20.49 -11.67 -29.66
CA SER A 162 19.72 -12.31 -28.58
C SER A 162 20.66 -13.07 -27.67
N VAL A 163 20.54 -12.83 -26.35
CA VAL A 163 21.23 -13.62 -25.34
C VAL A 163 20.45 -14.94 -25.20
N GLN A 164 21.11 -16.07 -25.00
CA GLN A 164 20.52 -17.43 -24.91
C GLN A 164 19.36 -17.59 -23.90
N VAL A 165 18.99 -16.53 -23.18
CA VAL A 165 17.90 -16.47 -22.18
C VAL A 165 16.63 -15.82 -22.74
N GLY A 166 16.52 -15.63 -24.07
CA GLY A 166 15.31 -15.08 -24.72
C GLY A 166 15.05 -13.58 -24.48
N ILE A 167 16.03 -12.84 -23.90
CA ILE A 167 15.91 -11.39 -23.66
C ILE A 167 16.50 -10.63 -24.84
N ASN A 168 15.66 -9.92 -25.56
CA ASN A 168 16.08 -8.99 -26.60
C ASN A 168 16.35 -7.61 -25.99
N LEU A 169 17.61 -7.33 -25.68
CA LEU A 169 18.07 -6.06 -25.09
C LEU A 169 17.74 -4.84 -25.95
N GLN A 170 17.79 -4.98 -27.28
CA GLN A 170 17.46 -3.90 -28.19
C GLN A 170 15.96 -3.55 -28.08
N LYS A 171 15.07 -4.54 -28.09
CA LYS A 171 13.62 -4.35 -27.91
C LYS A 171 13.27 -3.73 -26.55
N MET A 172 14.00 -4.13 -25.49
CA MET A 172 13.83 -3.55 -24.17
C MET A 172 14.24 -2.08 -24.13
N MET A 173 15.38 -1.72 -24.76
CA MET A 173 15.83 -0.33 -24.87
C MET A 173 14.89 0.53 -25.74
N GLU A 174 14.37 -0.03 -26.84
CA GLU A 174 13.38 0.64 -27.69
C GLU A 174 12.08 0.88 -26.92
N GLY A 175 11.62 -0.10 -26.13
CA GLY A 175 10.47 0.04 -25.25
C GLY A 175 10.64 1.13 -24.19
N GLN A 176 11.83 1.22 -23.57
CA GLN A 176 12.15 2.27 -22.62
C GLN A 176 12.15 3.67 -23.27
N LYS A 177 12.73 3.79 -24.48
CA LYS A 177 12.70 5.06 -25.22
C LYS A 177 11.29 5.47 -25.62
N ALA A 178 10.45 4.51 -26.03
CA ALA A 178 9.06 4.78 -26.38
C ALA A 178 8.27 5.24 -25.16
N ALA A 179 8.46 4.60 -24.01
CA ALA A 179 7.85 5.01 -22.75
C ALA A 179 8.28 6.41 -22.31
N ALA A 180 9.59 6.73 -22.44
CA ALA A 180 10.11 8.07 -22.11
C ALA A 180 9.51 9.16 -23.01
N ALA A 181 9.36 8.90 -24.32
CA ALA A 181 8.72 9.83 -25.23
C ALA A 181 7.24 10.07 -24.91
N GLU A 182 6.50 9.02 -24.55
CA GLU A 182 5.12 9.14 -24.13
C GLU A 182 4.98 9.87 -22.78
N ASN A 183 5.89 9.61 -21.83
CA ASN A 183 5.96 10.34 -20.56
C ASN A 183 6.19 11.83 -20.78
N LEU A 184 7.10 12.18 -21.69
CA LEU A 184 7.37 13.58 -22.04
C LEU A 184 6.14 14.27 -22.65
N GLU A 185 5.40 13.56 -23.50
CA GLU A 185 4.14 14.07 -24.09
C GLU A 185 3.05 14.30 -23.04
N VAL A 186 2.89 13.32 -22.13
CA VAL A 186 1.78 13.31 -21.15
C VAL A 186 2.09 14.16 -19.92
N PHE A 187 3.30 14.07 -19.37
CA PHE A 187 3.69 14.66 -18.07
C PHE A 187 4.72 15.80 -18.21
N GLY A 188 5.34 15.98 -19.37
CA GLY A 188 6.41 16.95 -19.55
C GLY A 188 7.77 16.50 -18.98
N VAL A 189 7.91 15.23 -18.59
CA VAL A 189 9.12 14.61 -18.04
C VAL A 189 9.36 13.25 -18.70
N GLU A 190 10.63 12.91 -18.97
CA GLU A 190 10.99 11.61 -19.57
C GLU A 190 10.81 10.45 -18.56
N LYS A 191 11.11 10.71 -17.29
CA LYS A 191 10.97 9.75 -16.19
C LYS A 191 9.86 10.17 -15.24
N VAL A 192 8.89 9.29 -15.05
CA VAL A 192 7.80 9.49 -14.10
C VAL A 192 8.21 8.95 -12.73
N GLU A 193 8.33 9.85 -11.76
CA GLU A 193 8.64 9.53 -10.36
C GLU A 193 7.36 9.56 -9.52
N ASN A 194 6.50 8.56 -9.73
CA ASN A 194 5.31 8.39 -8.90
C ASN A 194 5.66 7.75 -7.54
N PHE A 195 4.67 7.60 -6.66
CA PHE A 195 4.90 7.07 -5.32
C PHE A 195 5.44 5.63 -5.32
N THR A 196 5.01 4.81 -6.27
CA THR A 196 5.43 3.40 -6.40
C THR A 196 6.63 3.21 -7.34
N SER A 197 7.28 4.28 -7.81
CA SER A 197 8.56 4.20 -8.52
C SER A 197 9.68 3.79 -7.58
N MET A 198 10.75 3.22 -8.16
CA MET A 198 12.00 2.99 -7.42
C MET A 198 12.48 4.31 -6.83
N ARG A 199 12.65 4.37 -5.52
CA ARG A 199 13.00 5.59 -4.80
C ARG A 199 14.46 5.60 -4.40
N THR A 200 15.10 6.78 -4.51
CA THR A 200 16.43 7.02 -3.97
C THR A 200 16.36 7.18 -2.44
N ARG A 201 17.51 7.11 -1.76
CA ARG A 201 17.57 7.40 -0.31
C ARG A 201 17.18 8.85 -0.01
N GLU A 202 17.55 9.78 -0.87
CA GLU A 202 17.19 11.19 -0.77
C GLU A 202 15.69 11.38 -0.95
N GLY A 203 15.08 10.73 -1.97
CA GLY A 203 13.63 10.75 -2.19
C GLY A 203 12.85 10.13 -1.03
N ASP A 204 13.39 9.10 -0.40
CA ASP A 204 12.76 8.48 0.78
C ASP A 204 12.77 9.43 2.00
N LEU A 205 13.83 10.20 2.20
CA LEU A 205 13.87 11.26 3.21
C LEU A 205 12.86 12.38 2.93
N LEU A 206 12.53 12.65 1.66
CA LEU A 206 11.46 13.58 1.31
C LEU A 206 10.08 13.07 1.72
N ILE A 207 9.83 11.74 1.63
CA ILE A 207 8.59 11.14 2.15
C ILE A 207 8.46 11.38 3.66
N LEU A 208 9.53 11.13 4.41
CA LEU A 208 9.55 11.31 5.85
C LEU A 208 9.35 12.79 6.22
N LYS A 209 9.99 13.70 5.47
CA LYS A 209 9.76 15.15 5.64
C LYS A 209 8.31 15.53 5.32
N ALA A 210 7.71 14.96 4.26
CA ALA A 210 6.31 15.19 3.91
C ALA A 210 5.37 14.75 5.03
N HIS A 211 5.64 13.57 5.63
CA HIS A 211 4.91 13.11 6.81
C HIS A 211 5.03 14.05 8.00
N GLU A 212 6.25 14.48 8.36
CA GLU A 212 6.49 15.40 9.48
C GLU A 212 5.77 16.75 9.29
N LEU A 213 5.84 17.32 8.08
CA LEU A 213 5.15 18.57 7.76
C LEU A 213 3.63 18.39 7.79
N ALA A 214 3.10 17.31 7.23
CA ALA A 214 1.67 16.97 7.27
C ALA A 214 1.17 16.84 8.73
N LYS A 215 1.88 16.08 9.57
CA LYS A 215 1.58 15.96 10.99
C LYS A 215 1.54 17.30 11.70
N LYS A 216 2.52 18.18 11.41
CA LYS A 216 2.57 19.53 11.96
C LYS A 216 1.34 20.36 11.57
N GLU A 217 0.93 20.33 10.31
CA GLU A 217 -0.28 21.05 9.84
C GLU A 217 -1.56 20.51 10.50
N ILE A 218 -1.70 19.18 10.60
CA ILE A 218 -2.84 18.54 11.26
C ILE A 218 -2.92 18.96 12.74
N LYS A 219 -1.82 18.82 13.48
CA LYS A 219 -1.77 19.15 14.91
C LYS A 219 -1.93 20.63 15.21
N ALA A 220 -1.55 21.51 14.28
CA ALA A 220 -1.77 22.96 14.41
C ALA A 220 -3.25 23.33 14.31
N LEU A 221 -4.03 22.62 13.48
CA LEU A 221 -5.47 22.85 13.31
C LEU A 221 -6.32 22.09 14.33
N TYR A 222 -5.99 20.82 14.55
CA TYR A 222 -6.72 19.90 15.42
C TYR A 222 -5.76 19.03 16.25
N PRO A 223 -5.33 19.51 17.44
CA PRO A 223 -4.34 18.84 18.28
C PRO A 223 -4.72 17.42 18.72
N ASP A 224 -6.04 17.17 18.84
CA ASP A 224 -6.57 15.92 19.37
C ASP A 224 -6.66 14.80 18.31
N ILE A 225 -6.54 15.12 17.02
CA ILE A 225 -6.51 14.10 15.96
C ILE A 225 -5.26 13.22 16.15
N LYS A 226 -5.47 11.92 16.18
CA LYS A 226 -4.39 10.93 16.18
C LYS A 226 -3.77 10.80 14.79
N VAL A 227 -2.47 10.97 14.71
CA VAL A 227 -1.72 11.00 13.45
C VAL A 227 -0.60 9.95 13.45
N GLY A 228 -0.50 9.20 12.39
CA GLY A 228 0.60 8.28 12.10
C GLY A 228 0.77 8.10 10.59
N LEU A 229 1.75 7.30 10.20
CA LEU A 229 1.87 6.80 8.83
C LEU A 229 1.72 5.27 8.82
N THR A 230 1.71 4.65 7.64
CA THR A 230 1.69 3.20 7.55
C THR A 230 2.95 2.67 6.88
N LEU A 231 3.38 1.48 7.31
CA LEU A 231 4.50 0.74 6.73
C LEU A 231 4.05 -0.66 6.30
N SER A 232 4.48 -1.05 5.12
CA SER A 232 4.42 -2.43 4.64
C SER A 232 5.57 -3.21 5.26
N LEU A 233 5.26 -4.20 6.10
CA LEU A 233 6.25 -4.92 6.89
C LEU A 233 6.11 -6.44 6.66
N HIS A 234 7.22 -7.10 6.37
CA HIS A 234 7.27 -8.54 6.24
C HIS A 234 7.71 -9.21 7.55
N ASP A 235 7.16 -10.39 7.81
CA ASP A 235 7.75 -11.28 8.83
C ASP A 235 9.03 -11.87 8.25
N ILE A 236 10.13 -11.14 8.45
CA ILE A 236 11.46 -11.48 7.94
C ILE A 236 12.05 -12.58 8.79
N GLN A 237 12.12 -13.80 8.22
CA GLN A 237 12.62 -15.01 8.89
C GLN A 237 13.95 -15.47 8.28
N PRO A 238 15.09 -15.27 9.00
CA PRO A 238 16.39 -15.73 8.51
C PRO A 238 16.47 -17.26 8.47
N GLN A 239 17.06 -17.78 7.40
CA GLN A 239 17.52 -19.15 7.31
C GLN A 239 18.97 -19.24 7.82
N GLU A 240 19.58 -20.44 7.83
CA GLU A 240 20.86 -20.73 8.51
C GLU A 240 21.98 -19.69 8.31
N ASP A 241 22.10 -19.16 7.09
CA ASP A 241 23.13 -18.17 6.70
C ASP A 241 22.59 -16.76 6.46
N GLY A 242 21.28 -16.55 6.72
CA GLY A 242 20.57 -15.32 6.38
C GLY A 242 20.50 -14.23 7.47
N MET A 243 21.05 -14.43 8.65
CA MET A 243 20.88 -13.54 9.82
C MET A 243 21.28 -12.08 9.55
N GLU A 244 22.47 -11.86 9.00
CA GLU A 244 22.97 -10.51 8.70
C GLU A 244 22.12 -9.83 7.62
N ARG A 245 21.71 -10.61 6.63
CA ARG A 245 20.84 -10.11 5.56
C ARG A 245 19.45 -9.76 6.06
N ALA A 246 18.83 -10.62 6.85
CA ALA A 246 17.53 -10.39 7.47
C ALA A 246 17.52 -9.14 8.38
N LYS A 247 18.62 -8.95 9.15
CA LYS A 247 18.79 -7.74 9.94
C LYS A 247 18.82 -6.49 9.04
N LYS A 248 19.58 -6.53 7.95
CA LYS A 248 19.67 -5.41 7.01
C LYS A 248 18.31 -5.09 6.37
N GLU A 249 17.54 -6.11 5.98
CA GLU A 249 16.21 -5.90 5.39
C GLU A 249 15.24 -5.29 6.42
N TRP A 250 15.28 -5.74 7.68
CA TRP A 250 14.50 -5.10 8.74
C TRP A 250 14.92 -3.67 9.03
N ASP A 251 16.23 -3.40 9.01
CA ASP A 251 16.76 -2.06 9.17
C ASP A 251 16.26 -1.13 8.04
N GLU A 252 16.11 -1.63 6.81
CA GLU A 252 15.58 -0.90 5.67
C GLU A 252 14.05 -0.74 5.70
N GLU A 253 13.30 -1.78 6.10
CA GLU A 253 11.84 -1.74 6.11
C GLU A 253 11.25 -0.96 7.30
N PHE A 254 11.92 -0.98 8.46
CA PHE A 254 11.37 -0.44 9.71
C PHE A 254 12.32 0.50 10.45
N MET A 255 13.55 0.06 10.82
CA MET A 255 14.43 0.84 11.69
C MET A 255 14.84 2.18 11.08
N HIS A 256 14.93 2.25 9.74
CA HIS A 256 15.17 3.48 9.00
C HIS A 256 14.09 4.54 9.25
N TYR A 257 12.84 4.14 9.42
CA TYR A 257 11.69 5.03 9.65
C TYR A 257 11.52 5.42 11.10
N LEU A 258 11.95 4.57 12.02
CA LEU A 258 11.70 4.72 13.46
C LEU A 258 12.09 6.10 14.02
N PRO A 259 13.24 6.72 13.68
CA PRO A 259 13.60 8.05 14.20
C PRO A 259 12.58 9.15 13.90
N TYR A 260 11.82 9.01 12.82
CA TYR A 260 10.85 10.00 12.31
C TYR A 260 9.43 9.76 12.83
N ILE A 261 9.11 8.51 13.17
CA ILE A 261 7.77 8.10 13.58
C ILE A 261 7.61 7.78 15.06
N LYS A 262 8.71 7.71 15.82
CA LYS A 262 8.70 7.29 17.24
C LYS A 262 7.82 8.16 18.14
N ASP A 263 7.58 9.41 17.74
CA ASP A 263 6.76 10.39 18.44
C ASP A 263 5.37 10.57 17.76
N ASP A 264 4.98 9.66 16.89
CA ASP A 264 3.64 9.62 16.33
C ASP A 264 2.64 9.07 17.35
N ASP A 265 1.37 9.43 17.21
CA ASP A 265 0.31 8.89 18.07
C ASP A 265 0.13 7.38 17.86
N PHE A 266 0.42 6.89 16.65
CA PHE A 266 0.33 5.48 16.29
C PHE A 266 1.20 5.13 15.09
N LEU A 267 1.45 3.84 14.91
CA LEU A 267 1.97 3.27 13.66
C LEU A 267 0.92 2.36 13.01
N GLY A 268 0.68 2.58 11.72
CA GLY A 268 -0.10 1.66 10.90
C GLY A 268 0.77 0.51 10.39
N VAL A 269 0.47 -0.71 10.82
CA VAL A 269 1.17 -1.93 10.41
C VAL A 269 0.39 -2.62 9.30
N GLN A 270 1.07 -2.93 8.20
CA GLN A 270 0.52 -3.69 7.08
C GLN A 270 1.37 -4.93 6.84
N ASN A 271 0.74 -6.09 6.85
CA ASN A 271 1.42 -7.36 6.65
C ASN A 271 0.50 -8.35 5.95
N TYR A 272 1.03 -9.09 4.99
CA TYR A 272 0.29 -10.08 4.19
C TYR A 272 0.88 -11.49 4.26
N THR A 273 2.18 -11.60 4.55
CA THR A 273 2.91 -12.87 4.55
C THR A 273 4.27 -12.74 5.22
N ARG A 274 5.06 -13.80 5.19
CA ARG A 274 6.47 -13.82 5.60
C ARG A 274 7.43 -13.73 4.42
N SER A 275 8.70 -13.46 4.72
CA SER A 275 9.82 -13.56 3.80
C SER A 275 10.92 -14.42 4.40
N LEU A 276 11.29 -15.50 3.74
CA LEU A 276 12.42 -16.33 4.12
C LEU A 276 13.71 -15.75 3.54
N ILE A 277 14.71 -15.51 4.36
CA ILE A 277 15.92 -14.78 3.98
C ILE A 277 17.16 -15.67 4.14
N GLY A 278 17.85 -15.93 3.03
CA GLY A 278 19.18 -16.52 2.99
C GLY A 278 20.29 -15.47 2.89
N ALA A 279 21.53 -15.88 2.72
CA ALA A 279 22.69 -14.99 2.62
C ALA A 279 22.57 -13.94 1.51
N ASP A 280 22.00 -14.31 0.37
CA ASP A 280 21.86 -13.47 -0.82
C ASP A 280 20.55 -12.65 -0.88
N GLY A 281 19.67 -12.82 0.10
CA GLY A 281 18.35 -12.17 0.21
C GLY A 281 17.18 -13.14 0.25
N GLN A 282 16.01 -12.68 -0.21
CA GLN A 282 14.77 -13.45 -0.14
C GLN A 282 14.86 -14.75 -0.95
N LEU A 283 14.54 -15.85 -0.28
CA LEU A 283 14.43 -17.18 -0.87
C LEU A 283 13.07 -17.40 -1.55
N PRO A 284 12.95 -18.33 -2.49
CA PRO A 284 11.65 -18.79 -2.99
C PRO A 284 10.76 -19.33 -1.86
N ASN A 285 9.46 -19.34 -2.10
CA ASN A 285 8.54 -20.02 -1.20
C ASN A 285 8.95 -21.51 -1.06
N PRO A 286 8.74 -22.14 0.11
CA PRO A 286 9.05 -23.56 0.31
C PRO A 286 8.32 -24.44 -0.70
N ASP A 287 8.94 -25.58 -1.05
CA ASP A 287 8.30 -26.57 -1.91
C ASP A 287 7.00 -27.06 -1.26
N GLY A 288 5.92 -27.03 -2.05
CA GLY A 288 4.59 -27.43 -1.56
C GLY A 288 3.88 -26.39 -0.69
N ALA A 289 4.43 -25.17 -0.54
CA ALA A 289 3.76 -24.11 0.17
C ALA A 289 2.42 -23.77 -0.49
N GLU A 290 1.40 -23.53 0.31
CA GLU A 290 0.12 -23.05 -0.14
C GLU A 290 0.24 -21.55 -0.54
N LEU A 291 -0.08 -21.24 -1.80
CA LEU A 291 0.08 -19.89 -2.34
C LEU A 291 -1.26 -19.16 -2.50
N THR A 292 -1.20 -17.84 -2.41
CA THR A 292 -2.29 -16.92 -2.74
C THR A 292 -2.29 -16.58 -4.23
N GLN A 293 -3.33 -15.85 -4.72
CA GLN A 293 -3.34 -15.33 -6.09
C GLN A 293 -2.18 -14.36 -6.38
N MET A 294 -1.63 -13.71 -5.34
CA MET A 294 -0.44 -12.83 -5.44
C MET A 294 0.89 -13.62 -5.44
N ASN A 295 0.85 -14.96 -5.41
CA ASN A 295 2.00 -15.84 -5.17
C ASN A 295 2.71 -15.61 -3.82
N TYR A 296 2.02 -15.05 -2.85
CA TYR A 296 2.47 -15.01 -1.46
C TYR A 296 2.20 -16.38 -0.82
N GLU A 297 3.04 -16.79 0.11
CA GLU A 297 2.73 -17.93 0.95
C GLU A 297 1.52 -17.64 1.83
N PHE A 298 0.59 -18.58 1.96
CA PHE A 298 -0.48 -18.52 2.96
C PHE A 298 0.11 -18.67 4.35
N TYR A 299 0.38 -17.55 5.01
CA TYR A 299 1.05 -17.51 6.31
C TYR A 299 0.48 -16.43 7.22
N PRO A 300 -0.77 -16.60 7.73
CA PRO A 300 -1.45 -15.58 8.53
C PRO A 300 -0.80 -15.30 9.89
N GLU A 301 0.03 -16.22 10.42
CA GLU A 301 0.82 -16.04 11.65
C GLU A 301 1.83 -14.89 11.56
N ALA A 302 2.21 -14.50 10.35
CA ALA A 302 3.16 -13.41 10.11
C ALA A 302 2.75 -12.11 10.80
N LEU A 303 1.45 -11.81 10.88
CA LEU A 303 0.96 -10.59 11.50
C LEU A 303 1.33 -10.51 12.99
N GLU A 304 1.13 -11.59 13.76
CA GLU A 304 1.52 -11.64 15.18
C GLU A 304 3.02 -11.42 15.34
N HIS A 305 3.83 -12.09 14.51
CA HIS A 305 5.29 -11.96 14.57
C HIS A 305 5.76 -10.53 14.30
N VAL A 306 5.19 -9.88 13.29
CA VAL A 306 5.50 -8.48 12.94
C VAL A 306 5.09 -7.52 14.06
N LEU A 307 3.88 -7.64 14.60
CA LEU A 307 3.42 -6.81 15.71
C LEU A 307 4.34 -6.91 16.93
N ARG A 308 4.74 -8.13 17.31
CA ARG A 308 5.67 -8.38 18.40
C ARG A 308 7.07 -7.81 18.13
N LYS A 309 7.51 -7.87 16.87
CA LYS A 309 8.82 -7.34 16.48
C LYS A 309 8.84 -5.82 16.50
N VAL A 310 7.81 -5.17 15.95
CA VAL A 310 7.64 -3.71 15.96
C VAL A 310 7.57 -3.15 17.38
N ALA A 311 6.79 -3.79 18.26
CA ALA A 311 6.59 -3.34 19.64
C ALA A 311 7.85 -3.35 20.52
N LYS A 312 8.95 -3.96 20.06
CA LYS A 312 10.24 -3.89 20.77
C LYS A 312 10.85 -2.48 20.70
N ASP A 313 10.59 -1.74 19.64
CA ASP A 313 11.26 -0.49 19.33
C ASP A 313 10.28 0.70 19.20
N PHE A 314 9.03 0.45 18.77
CA PHE A 314 7.98 1.46 18.72
C PHE A 314 7.03 1.30 19.90
N HIS A 315 6.83 2.38 20.68
CA HIS A 315 6.08 2.33 21.95
C HIS A 315 4.72 3.07 21.92
N GLY A 316 4.32 3.58 20.74
CA GLY A 316 2.98 4.14 20.51
C GLY A 316 1.94 3.06 20.26
N ASP A 317 0.70 3.48 20.00
CA ASP A 317 -0.39 2.57 19.62
C ASP A 317 -0.12 1.91 18.27
N LEU A 318 -0.47 0.63 18.11
CA LEU A 318 -0.36 -0.13 16.87
C LEU A 318 -1.75 -0.33 16.26
N TYR A 319 -1.90 0.03 15.00
CA TYR A 319 -3.11 -0.22 14.22
C TYR A 319 -2.76 -1.13 13.05
N VAL A 320 -3.39 -2.29 12.95
CA VAL A 320 -3.29 -3.11 11.73
C VAL A 320 -4.13 -2.43 10.67
N THR A 321 -3.47 -1.65 9.82
CA THR A 321 -4.14 -0.83 8.80
C THR A 321 -4.41 -1.57 7.49
N GLU A 322 -3.69 -2.67 7.26
CA GLU A 322 -4.00 -3.65 6.21
C GLU A 322 -3.47 -5.03 6.59
N ASN A 323 -4.31 -6.04 6.39
CA ASN A 323 -3.97 -7.45 6.41
C ASN A 323 -5.05 -8.20 5.63
N GLY A 324 -4.67 -9.18 4.81
CA GLY A 324 -5.64 -9.88 3.98
C GLY A 324 -5.02 -10.88 3.02
N ILE A 325 -5.86 -11.49 2.21
CA ILE A 325 -5.48 -12.54 1.26
C ILE A 325 -6.23 -12.39 -0.06
N ALA A 326 -5.49 -12.47 -1.18
CA ALA A 326 -6.09 -12.63 -2.51
C ALA A 326 -6.39 -14.11 -2.75
N THR A 327 -7.68 -14.46 -2.76
CA THR A 327 -8.16 -15.82 -2.99
C THR A 327 -9.59 -15.83 -3.50
N ALA A 328 -9.88 -16.71 -4.46
CA ALA A 328 -11.25 -16.96 -4.91
C ALA A 328 -12.05 -17.83 -3.93
N ASP A 329 -11.36 -18.58 -3.06
CA ASP A 329 -11.97 -19.42 -2.04
C ASP A 329 -12.14 -18.64 -0.73
N ASP A 330 -13.38 -18.30 -0.39
CA ASP A 330 -13.70 -17.51 0.80
C ASP A 330 -13.48 -18.27 2.11
N THR A 331 -13.48 -19.61 2.09
CA THR A 331 -13.18 -20.41 3.28
C THR A 331 -11.72 -20.23 3.71
N ARG A 332 -10.79 -20.06 2.75
CA ARG A 332 -9.40 -19.71 3.02
C ARG A 332 -9.28 -18.30 3.61
N ARG A 333 -10.11 -17.36 3.13
CA ARG A 333 -10.12 -15.99 3.69
C ARG A 333 -10.60 -16.00 5.13
N VAL A 334 -11.65 -16.75 5.45
CA VAL A 334 -12.11 -16.95 6.83
C VAL A 334 -11.00 -17.52 7.71
N ALA A 335 -10.31 -18.58 7.26
CA ALA A 335 -9.21 -19.19 8.00
C ALA A 335 -8.03 -18.23 8.22
N PHE A 336 -7.70 -17.42 7.21
CA PHE A 336 -6.67 -16.39 7.29
C PHE A 336 -7.01 -15.32 8.35
N ILE A 337 -8.23 -14.77 8.28
CA ILE A 337 -8.72 -13.75 9.22
C ILE A 337 -8.75 -14.30 10.65
N ASP A 338 -9.25 -15.52 10.85
CA ASP A 338 -9.35 -16.15 12.17
C ASP A 338 -7.96 -16.29 12.83
N THR A 339 -6.98 -16.78 12.08
CA THR A 339 -5.61 -16.95 12.60
C THR A 339 -4.97 -15.59 12.89
N ALA A 340 -5.10 -14.62 12.00
CA ALA A 340 -4.57 -13.26 12.18
C ALA A 340 -5.16 -12.59 13.44
N LEU A 341 -6.48 -12.69 13.63
CA LEU A 341 -7.16 -12.10 14.80
C LEU A 341 -6.78 -12.80 16.11
N LYS A 342 -6.61 -14.12 16.10
CA LYS A 342 -6.07 -14.86 17.27
C LYS A 342 -4.68 -14.38 17.64
N GLY A 343 -3.82 -14.12 16.65
CA GLY A 343 -2.50 -13.53 16.86
C GLY A 343 -2.58 -12.14 17.48
N ILE A 344 -3.50 -11.29 17.03
CA ILE A 344 -3.75 -9.96 17.62
C ILE A 344 -4.18 -10.09 19.08
N VAL A 345 -5.14 -10.97 19.39
CA VAL A 345 -5.59 -11.21 20.79
C VAL A 345 -4.43 -11.69 21.64
N SER A 346 -3.58 -12.57 21.12
CA SER A 346 -2.34 -13.01 21.80
C SER A 346 -1.45 -11.82 22.14
N CYS A 347 -1.20 -10.92 21.18
CA CYS A 347 -0.45 -9.69 21.40
C CYS A 347 -1.06 -8.80 22.48
N ILE A 348 -2.37 -8.58 22.44
CA ILE A 348 -3.10 -7.75 23.43
C ILE A 348 -3.01 -8.35 24.83
N ASN A 349 -3.17 -9.67 24.95
CA ASN A 349 -3.05 -10.38 26.22
C ASN A 349 -1.65 -10.27 26.83
N ASP A 350 -0.62 -10.15 26.01
CA ASP A 350 0.77 -9.93 26.41
C ASP A 350 1.08 -8.42 26.65
N GLY A 351 0.07 -7.54 26.55
CA GLY A 351 0.18 -6.11 26.87
C GLY A 351 0.63 -5.23 25.69
N LEU A 352 0.66 -5.73 24.45
CA LEU A 352 0.97 -4.90 23.30
C LEU A 352 -0.21 -3.95 22.99
N PRO A 353 0.05 -2.67 22.64
CA PRO A 353 -0.97 -1.66 22.44
C PRO A 353 -1.64 -1.73 21.04
N VAL A 354 -2.09 -2.92 20.64
CA VAL A 354 -2.81 -3.11 19.37
C VAL A 354 -4.26 -2.65 19.54
N LYS A 355 -4.73 -1.72 18.68
CA LYS A 355 -6.02 -1.03 18.83
C LYS A 355 -7.07 -1.40 17.80
N SER A 356 -6.68 -1.79 16.59
CA SER A 356 -7.62 -2.11 15.51
C SER A 356 -7.05 -3.11 14.53
N TYR A 357 -7.97 -3.65 13.73
CA TYR A 357 -7.69 -4.50 12.58
C TYR A 357 -8.54 -4.05 11.39
N PHE A 358 -7.90 -3.67 10.29
CA PHE A 358 -8.54 -3.39 9.01
C PHE A 358 -8.15 -4.47 8.01
N HIS A 359 -9.17 -5.16 7.50
CA HIS A 359 -8.97 -6.15 6.44
C HIS A 359 -8.79 -5.48 5.08
N TRP A 360 -7.78 -5.89 4.33
CA TRP A 360 -7.64 -5.54 2.93
C TRP A 360 -8.26 -6.66 2.06
N SER A 361 -9.43 -6.41 1.41
CA SER A 361 -10.16 -5.15 1.36
C SER A 361 -11.66 -5.38 1.53
N LEU A 362 -12.47 -4.31 1.61
CA LEU A 362 -13.92 -4.42 1.69
C LEU A 362 -14.51 -5.04 0.42
N LEU A 363 -14.10 -4.54 -0.75
CA LEU A 363 -14.63 -4.92 -2.06
C LEU A 363 -13.53 -5.63 -2.87
N ASP A 364 -13.89 -6.61 -3.70
CA ASP A 364 -13.03 -7.04 -4.80
C ASP A 364 -12.83 -5.85 -5.74
N ASN A 365 -11.65 -5.23 -5.71
CA ASN A 365 -11.37 -3.96 -6.36
C ASN A 365 -10.24 -4.06 -7.39
N PHE A 366 -9.79 -2.92 -7.88
CA PHE A 366 -8.67 -2.79 -8.80
C PHE A 366 -7.34 -2.90 -8.06
N GLU A 367 -6.63 -4.01 -8.24
CA GLU A 367 -5.31 -4.27 -7.62
C GLU A 367 -4.18 -3.73 -8.50
N TRP A 368 -4.11 -2.42 -8.65
CA TRP A 368 -3.05 -1.69 -9.36
C TRP A 368 -2.67 -2.37 -10.70
N GLN A 369 -1.40 -2.73 -10.89
CA GLN A 369 -0.91 -3.36 -12.12
C GLN A 369 -1.49 -4.76 -12.39
N LYS A 370 -2.16 -5.38 -11.42
CA LYS A 370 -2.84 -6.69 -11.55
C LYS A 370 -4.29 -6.58 -12.01
N GLY A 371 -4.82 -5.36 -12.12
CA GLY A 371 -6.21 -5.14 -12.52
C GLY A 371 -7.20 -5.81 -11.57
N TYR A 372 -8.20 -6.50 -12.11
CA TYR A 372 -9.27 -7.15 -11.33
C TYR A 372 -9.05 -8.64 -11.07
N SER A 373 -7.88 -9.16 -11.38
CA SER A 373 -7.59 -10.59 -11.25
C SER A 373 -7.36 -11.05 -9.80
N MET A 374 -7.13 -10.10 -8.86
CA MET A 374 -6.88 -10.39 -7.45
C MET A 374 -8.13 -10.12 -6.61
N THR A 375 -8.63 -11.14 -5.91
CA THR A 375 -9.87 -11.06 -5.12
C THR A 375 -9.55 -11.01 -3.62
N PHE A 376 -9.34 -9.79 -3.10
CA PHE A 376 -9.08 -9.52 -1.69
C PHE A 376 -10.37 -9.26 -0.88
N GLY A 377 -11.45 -8.88 -1.56
CA GLY A 377 -12.64 -8.31 -0.92
C GLY A 377 -13.39 -9.27 -0.01
N LEU A 378 -13.99 -8.70 1.04
CA LEU A 378 -15.05 -9.34 1.83
C LEU A 378 -16.40 -9.37 1.08
N ILE A 379 -16.50 -8.54 0.02
CA ILE A 379 -17.68 -8.41 -0.84
C ILE A 379 -17.21 -8.56 -2.29
N ALA A 380 -17.76 -9.53 -3.01
CA ALA A 380 -17.54 -9.63 -4.45
C ALA A 380 -18.35 -8.57 -5.20
N VAL A 381 -17.81 -8.08 -6.33
CA VAL A 381 -18.44 -7.08 -7.17
C VAL A 381 -18.60 -7.64 -8.59
N ASP A 382 -19.84 -7.72 -9.06
CA ASP A 382 -20.10 -7.93 -10.49
C ASP A 382 -19.84 -6.61 -11.21
N ARG A 383 -18.73 -6.56 -11.96
CA ARG A 383 -18.29 -5.36 -12.68
C ARG A 383 -19.26 -4.89 -13.76
N SER A 384 -20.05 -5.78 -14.33
CA SER A 384 -21.00 -5.45 -15.39
C SER A 384 -22.25 -4.74 -14.87
N THR A 385 -22.66 -5.03 -13.64
CA THR A 385 -23.86 -4.51 -12.99
C THR A 385 -23.57 -3.66 -11.76
N GLN A 386 -22.32 -3.66 -11.30
CA GLN A 386 -21.90 -3.08 -10.03
C GLN A 386 -22.67 -3.64 -8.82
N THR A 387 -23.13 -4.89 -8.93
CA THR A 387 -23.84 -5.56 -7.82
C THR A 387 -22.86 -6.07 -6.79
N ARG A 388 -23.16 -5.81 -5.51
CA ARG A 388 -22.38 -6.27 -4.36
C ARG A 388 -22.90 -7.62 -3.88
N HIS A 389 -21.99 -8.58 -3.73
CA HIS A 389 -22.28 -9.91 -3.21
C HIS A 389 -21.43 -10.14 -1.94
N PRO A 390 -21.99 -9.84 -0.73
CA PRO A 390 -21.31 -10.12 0.54
C PRO A 390 -20.90 -11.60 0.63
N LYS A 391 -19.66 -11.84 1.05
CA LYS A 391 -19.11 -13.18 1.26
C LYS A 391 -19.28 -13.57 2.75
N GLU A 392 -19.08 -14.85 3.07
CA GLU A 392 -19.16 -15.34 4.45
C GLU A 392 -18.10 -14.67 5.34
N SER A 393 -16.91 -14.38 4.79
CA SER A 393 -15.83 -13.69 5.49
C SER A 393 -16.23 -12.29 6.00
N LEU A 394 -17.16 -11.58 5.36
CA LEU A 394 -17.68 -10.31 5.86
C LEU A 394 -18.45 -10.51 7.17
N SER A 395 -19.38 -11.46 7.18
CA SER A 395 -20.16 -11.79 8.38
C SER A 395 -19.27 -12.36 9.49
N PHE A 396 -18.30 -13.20 9.10
CA PHE A 396 -17.33 -13.76 10.05
C PHE A 396 -16.53 -12.67 10.77
N LEU A 397 -15.96 -11.72 10.02
CA LEU A 397 -15.19 -10.62 10.62
C LEU A 397 -16.05 -9.73 11.52
N GLY A 398 -17.27 -9.38 11.09
CA GLY A 398 -18.14 -8.50 11.84
C GLY A 398 -18.70 -9.11 13.14
N HIS A 399 -18.75 -10.44 13.24
CA HIS A 399 -19.23 -11.16 14.41
C HIS A 399 -18.12 -11.93 15.15
N TRP A 400 -16.86 -11.68 14.81
CA TRP A 400 -15.74 -12.38 15.44
C TRP A 400 -15.73 -12.09 16.96
N ASN A 401 -15.69 -13.15 17.79
CA ASN A 401 -15.78 -13.07 19.27
C ASN A 401 -17.10 -12.52 19.88
N GLN A 402 -18.22 -12.61 19.16
CA GLN A 402 -19.53 -12.38 19.74
C GLN A 402 -20.09 -13.63 20.43
#